data_c6a7750aed0a3e7624012b457c5ebc0f
#
_entry.id   c6a7750aed0a3e7624012b457c5ebc0f
#
_cell.length_a   1.000
_cell.length_b   1.000
_cell.length_c   1.000
_cell.angle_alpha   90.00
_cell.angle_beta   90.00
_cell.angle_gamma   90.00
#
_symmetry.space_group_name_H-M   'P 1'
#
loop_
_entity.id
_entity.type
_entity.pdbx_description
1 polymer ?
#
loop_
_entity_poly.entity_id
_entity_poly.type
_entity_poly.pdbx_seq_one_letter_code
_entity_poly.pdbx_strand_id
1 'polypeptide(L)'
;KVTVKDVEKICKKYNPKIIIKEINDEVPNLVFSLSHKKLMKKGIKFLYALDESIQEMISKWSKQDLAKELEFVKGGMNEYADNRGKISNFELTEPINMIGLIDSKKGTIRANHYHPQQEQKCLFTKGQIIEIFQDILNPNSPKITQVVNEGEISTIKPNVAHTMVFTKDTTFLNLVRGEREHENYGVTHTIKHVFVDEKERDLLMNCYKFDCRSCGSTKLKRVVSLGYQPLANNLLNKKNDKNDLYPLEVNYCENCHNCQLSVAVDAKKMFSNYLYTSSTSKVFRDHFVNAANKYVKELKLSSKKSYIIDVGSNDGVALKPFKDLNFKNILGIEPASNLAKLANKNKIKTFNGFLTKKNLKKIKKKADLILASNVFAHSDNLKEMAECMINLLSPKGTIIIEVQYLMNTLKDLTFDNIYHEHYNYWSLTSLIYFFNQLEAKIFKAEKVDTH
;
A
#
# COMPACT_ATOMS: atom_id res chain seq x y z
N LYS A 1 -2.21 16.37 -27.93
CA LYS A 1 -2.83 15.09 -27.61
C LYS A 1 -1.71 14.06 -27.64
N VAL A 2 -1.35 13.50 -26.51
CA VAL A 2 -0.34 12.45 -26.43
C VAL A 2 -1.04 11.12 -26.70
N THR A 3 -0.49 10.33 -27.61
CA THR A 3 -1.01 9.00 -27.94
C THR A 3 -0.14 7.91 -27.29
N VAL A 4 -0.65 6.70 -27.19
CA VAL A 4 0.13 5.54 -26.72
C VAL A 4 1.41 5.36 -27.57
N LYS A 5 1.33 5.61 -28.88
CA LYS A 5 2.49 5.59 -29.79
C LYS A 5 3.52 6.67 -29.47
N ASP A 6 3.11 7.82 -28.93
CA ASP A 6 4.06 8.85 -28.50
C ASP A 6 4.80 8.40 -27.24
N VAL A 7 4.09 7.77 -26.30
CA VAL A 7 4.70 7.15 -25.10
C VAL A 7 5.67 6.03 -25.51
N GLU A 8 5.27 5.15 -26.44
CA GLU A 8 6.13 4.10 -26.97
C GLU A 8 7.45 4.64 -27.54
N LYS A 9 7.38 5.68 -28.39
CA LYS A 9 8.57 6.31 -28.97
C LYS A 9 9.51 6.86 -27.90
N ILE A 10 8.95 7.48 -26.86
CA ILE A 10 9.72 8.03 -25.75
C ILE A 10 10.39 6.90 -24.97
N CYS A 11 9.64 5.84 -24.63
CA CYS A 11 10.20 4.67 -23.94
C CYS A 11 11.36 4.03 -24.71
N LYS A 12 11.20 3.82 -26.02
CA LYS A 12 12.27 3.27 -26.89
C LYS A 12 13.48 4.18 -27.01
N LYS A 13 13.29 5.51 -26.94
CA LYS A 13 14.40 6.48 -26.95
C LYS A 13 15.31 6.32 -25.73
N TYR A 14 14.73 6.12 -24.53
CA TYR A 14 15.48 6.01 -23.28
C TYR A 14 15.89 4.59 -22.90
N ASN A 15 15.18 3.58 -23.42
CA ASN A 15 15.55 2.18 -23.27
C ASN A 15 15.29 1.40 -24.57
N PRO A 16 16.30 1.33 -25.49
CA PRO A 16 16.15 0.63 -26.76
C PRO A 16 15.86 -0.88 -26.65
N LYS A 17 16.14 -1.48 -25.49
CA LYS A 17 15.89 -2.92 -25.22
C LYS A 17 14.45 -3.21 -24.77
N ILE A 18 13.62 -2.19 -24.61
CA ILE A 18 12.23 -2.36 -24.18
C ILE A 18 11.45 -3.11 -25.28
N ILE A 19 10.80 -4.18 -24.91
CA ILE A 19 9.89 -4.93 -25.78
C ILE A 19 8.48 -4.39 -25.53
N ILE A 20 7.90 -3.76 -26.54
CA ILE A 20 6.52 -3.27 -26.49
C ILE A 20 5.65 -4.26 -27.27
N LYS A 21 4.68 -4.84 -26.60
CA LYS A 21 3.72 -5.77 -27.19
C LYS A 21 2.41 -5.05 -27.44
N GLU A 22 2.04 -4.88 -28.70
CA GLU A 22 0.67 -4.45 -29.04
C GLU A 22 -0.30 -5.58 -28.74
N ILE A 23 -1.29 -5.29 -27.92
CA ILE A 23 -2.42 -6.18 -27.65
C ILE A 23 -3.62 -5.50 -28.31
N ASN A 24 -4.21 -6.17 -29.30
CA ASN A 24 -5.50 -5.75 -29.85
C ASN A 24 -6.58 -6.19 -28.87
N ASP A 25 -6.92 -5.31 -27.93
CA ASP A 25 -8.12 -5.46 -27.12
C ASP A 25 -9.31 -4.90 -27.89
N GLU A 26 -10.37 -5.66 -27.99
CA GLU A 26 -11.65 -5.25 -28.62
C GLU A 26 -12.36 -4.14 -27.82
N VAL A 27 -11.92 -3.86 -26.59
CA VAL A 27 -12.43 -2.78 -25.76
C VAL A 27 -11.47 -1.60 -25.84
N PRO A 28 -11.79 -0.51 -26.56
CA PRO A 28 -10.94 0.66 -26.60
C PRO A 28 -10.89 1.27 -25.19
N ASN A 29 -9.68 1.33 -24.61
CA ASN A 29 -9.42 2.17 -23.44
C ASN A 29 -9.75 3.62 -23.81
N LEU A 30 -10.92 4.09 -23.40
CA LEU A 30 -11.32 5.49 -23.54
C LEU A 30 -10.49 6.32 -22.57
N VAL A 31 -9.27 6.68 -23.00
CA VAL A 31 -8.40 7.60 -22.28
C VAL A 31 -9.09 8.95 -22.22
N PHE A 32 -9.43 9.42 -21.03
CA PHE A 32 -9.90 10.77 -20.81
C PHE A 32 -8.79 11.76 -21.16
N SER A 33 -8.87 12.42 -22.29
CA SER A 33 -8.01 13.56 -22.58
C SER A 33 -8.52 14.78 -21.80
N LEU A 34 -7.94 15.08 -20.66
CA LEU A 34 -8.10 16.38 -20.02
C LEU A 34 -7.58 17.45 -20.98
N SER A 35 -8.43 18.40 -21.35
CA SER A 35 -8.01 19.52 -22.20
C SER A 35 -7.08 20.43 -21.40
N HIS A 36 -5.76 20.23 -21.55
CA HIS A 36 -4.74 21.09 -20.95
C HIS A 36 -4.87 22.57 -21.36
N LYS A 37 -5.51 22.87 -22.50
CA LYS A 37 -5.78 24.27 -22.97
C LYS A 37 -6.54 25.11 -21.94
N LYS A 38 -7.51 24.52 -21.21
CA LYS A 38 -8.25 25.24 -20.15
C LYS A 38 -7.36 25.47 -18.91
N LEU A 39 -6.48 24.56 -18.59
CA LEU A 39 -5.53 24.69 -17.47
C LEU A 39 -4.45 25.73 -17.78
N MET A 40 -3.89 25.70 -18.98
CA MET A 40 -2.92 26.70 -19.43
C MET A 40 -3.50 28.12 -19.49
N LYS A 41 -4.77 28.28 -19.93
CA LYS A 41 -5.47 29.58 -19.90
C LYS A 41 -5.66 30.13 -18.48
N LYS A 42 -5.62 29.25 -17.44
CA LYS A 42 -5.66 29.63 -16.03
C LYS A 42 -4.27 29.80 -15.40
N GLY A 43 -3.21 29.85 -16.21
CA GLY A 43 -1.84 30.06 -15.75
C GLY A 43 -1.16 28.81 -15.12
N ILE A 44 -1.77 27.62 -15.22
CA ILE A 44 -1.16 26.39 -14.73
C ILE A 44 -0.12 25.96 -15.77
N LYS A 45 1.14 25.94 -15.34
CA LYS A 45 2.25 25.37 -16.12
C LYS A 45 2.57 23.98 -15.60
N PHE A 46 2.64 23.00 -16.47
CA PHE A 46 3.18 21.70 -16.11
C PHE A 46 4.68 21.85 -15.85
N LEU A 47 5.16 21.34 -14.72
CA LEU A 47 6.57 21.47 -14.31
C LEU A 47 7.49 20.54 -15.12
N TYR A 48 6.95 19.46 -15.66
CA TYR A 48 7.70 18.46 -16.44
C TYR A 48 6.97 18.20 -17.76
N ALA A 49 7.75 18.07 -18.83
CA ALA A 49 7.27 17.50 -20.07
C ALA A 49 7.10 15.99 -19.90
N LEU A 50 6.22 15.36 -20.69
CA LEU A 50 6.03 13.91 -20.67
C LEU A 50 7.35 13.15 -20.89
N ASP A 51 8.19 13.66 -21.78
CA ASP A 51 9.51 13.11 -22.10
C ASP A 51 10.42 13.05 -20.84
N GLU A 52 10.49 14.15 -20.10
CA GLU A 52 11.27 14.26 -18.86
C GLU A 52 10.72 13.34 -17.76
N SER A 53 9.40 13.26 -17.61
CA SER A 53 8.77 12.38 -16.63
C SER A 53 9.03 10.90 -16.93
N ILE A 54 8.94 10.50 -18.21
CA ILE A 54 9.25 9.12 -18.63
C ILE A 54 10.75 8.83 -18.49
N GLN A 55 11.60 9.77 -18.83
CA GLN A 55 13.05 9.64 -18.64
C GLN A 55 13.41 9.44 -17.17
N GLU A 56 12.84 10.27 -16.29
CA GLU A 56 13.04 10.15 -14.84
C GLU A 56 12.55 8.79 -14.33
N MET A 57 11.36 8.36 -14.76
CA MET A 57 10.77 7.07 -14.39
C MET A 57 11.69 5.92 -14.85
N ILE A 58 12.11 5.88 -16.12
CA ILE A 58 12.98 4.83 -16.64
C ILE A 58 14.34 4.85 -15.93
N SER A 59 14.94 6.03 -15.68
CA SER A 59 16.23 6.13 -15.00
C SER A 59 16.17 5.66 -13.55
N LYS A 60 15.05 5.90 -12.85
CA LYS A 60 14.84 5.43 -11.50
C LYS A 60 14.57 3.92 -11.45
N TRP A 61 13.85 3.38 -12.44
CA TRP A 61 13.45 1.97 -12.45
C TRP A 61 14.53 1.04 -13.03
N SER A 62 15.33 1.51 -14.01
CA SER A 62 16.44 0.71 -14.55
C SER A 62 17.61 0.53 -13.58
N LYS A 63 17.66 1.34 -12.52
CA LYS A 63 18.67 1.24 -11.45
C LYS A 63 18.21 0.40 -10.26
N GLN A 64 17.07 -0.29 -10.35
CA GLN A 64 16.50 -1.12 -9.27
C GLN A 64 17.30 -2.39 -8.95
N ASP A 65 18.40 -2.67 -9.61
CA ASP A 65 19.35 -3.70 -9.15
C ASP A 65 19.93 -3.38 -7.76
N LEU A 66 19.90 -2.11 -7.34
CA LEU A 66 20.22 -1.74 -5.96
C LEU A 66 19.36 -2.47 -4.91
N ALA A 67 18.09 -2.70 -5.17
CA ALA A 67 17.22 -3.40 -4.21
C ALA A 67 17.59 -4.89 -4.04
N LYS A 68 18.17 -5.52 -5.06
CA LYS A 68 18.72 -6.88 -4.99
C LYS A 68 20.08 -6.93 -4.30
N GLU A 69 20.90 -5.89 -4.46
CA GLU A 69 22.21 -5.80 -3.81
C GLU A 69 22.12 -5.38 -2.34
N LEU A 70 20.96 -4.89 -1.90
CA LEU A 70 20.72 -4.34 -0.57
C LEU A 70 19.87 -5.29 0.31
N GLU A 71 20.07 -6.60 0.23
CA GLU A 71 19.62 -7.51 1.29
C GLU A 71 20.55 -7.34 2.51
N PHE A 72 20.34 -6.25 3.26
CA PHE A 72 21.16 -5.90 4.42
C PHE A 72 20.82 -6.70 5.67
N VAL A 73 19.65 -7.35 5.72
CA VAL A 73 19.17 -8.05 6.91
C VAL A 73 19.12 -9.53 6.63
N LYS A 74 19.83 -10.29 7.46
CA LYS A 74 19.82 -11.76 7.42
C LYS A 74 19.44 -12.29 8.79
N GLY A 75 18.61 -13.32 8.81
CA GLY A 75 18.42 -14.17 9.97
C GLY A 75 19.64 -15.06 10.23
N GLY A 76 19.66 -15.73 11.37
CA GLY A 76 20.70 -16.71 11.67
C GLY A 76 20.71 -17.84 10.63
N MET A 77 21.90 -18.29 10.25
CA MET A 77 22.12 -19.45 9.40
C MET A 77 22.28 -20.71 10.25
N ASN A 78 21.90 -21.87 9.68
CA ASN A 78 22.04 -23.16 10.36
C ASN A 78 21.45 -23.14 11.79
N GLU A 79 20.19 -22.73 11.89
CA GLU A 79 19.48 -22.69 13.15
C GLU A 79 19.21 -24.11 13.68
N TYR A 80 19.55 -24.30 14.92
CA TYR A 80 19.25 -25.54 15.68
C TYR A 80 18.38 -25.17 16.87
N ALA A 81 17.27 -25.87 17.06
CA ALA A 81 16.38 -25.66 18.20
C ALA A 81 16.06 -27.01 18.88
N ASP A 82 16.13 -27.04 20.20
CA ASP A 82 15.72 -28.18 21.04
C ASP A 82 14.98 -27.68 22.30
N ASN A 83 14.70 -28.55 23.25
CA ASN A 83 14.03 -28.23 24.52
C ASN A 83 14.80 -27.25 25.42
N ARG A 84 16.06 -26.97 25.16
CA ARG A 84 16.91 -25.99 25.88
C ARG A 84 16.86 -24.60 25.24
N GLY A 85 16.44 -24.47 23.97
CA GLY A 85 16.39 -23.22 23.26
C GLY A 85 16.89 -23.32 21.82
N LYS A 86 17.33 -22.18 21.29
CA LYS A 86 17.72 -22.00 19.88
C LYS A 86 19.18 -21.55 19.79
N ILE A 87 19.91 -22.11 18.84
CA ILE A 87 21.23 -21.63 18.43
C ILE A 87 21.10 -21.06 17.04
N SER A 88 21.51 -19.80 16.85
CA SER A 88 21.57 -19.13 15.55
C SER A 88 23.00 -18.73 15.26
N ASN A 89 23.53 -19.14 14.10
CA ASN A 89 24.89 -18.82 13.67
C ASN A 89 24.85 -17.69 12.64
N PHE A 90 25.82 -16.79 12.71
CA PHE A 90 25.96 -15.66 11.79
C PHE A 90 27.34 -15.72 11.15
N GLU A 91 27.39 -15.65 9.82
CA GLU A 91 28.63 -15.58 9.08
C GLU A 91 29.12 -14.13 9.01
N LEU A 92 30.38 -13.93 9.31
CA LEU A 92 31.05 -12.63 9.24
C LEU A 92 32.14 -12.69 8.16
N THR A 93 32.07 -11.77 7.22
CA THR A 93 33.02 -11.71 6.09
C THR A 93 34.34 -11.04 6.45
N GLU A 94 34.39 -10.36 7.60
CA GLU A 94 35.56 -9.63 8.06
C GLU A 94 35.87 -9.88 9.53
N PRO A 95 37.15 -9.82 9.94
CA PRO A 95 37.53 -9.94 11.34
C PRO A 95 36.90 -8.81 12.17
N ILE A 96 36.41 -9.15 13.35
CA ILE A 96 35.86 -8.22 14.35
C ILE A 96 36.80 -8.21 15.55
N ASN A 97 37.22 -7.03 15.97
CA ASN A 97 38.09 -6.87 17.14
C ASN A 97 37.48 -5.99 18.23
N MET A 98 36.29 -5.41 17.99
CA MET A 98 35.54 -4.66 18.98
C MET A 98 34.04 -4.93 18.84
N ILE A 99 33.35 -5.05 19.96
CA ILE A 99 31.90 -5.17 20.04
C ILE A 99 31.35 -4.02 20.89
N GLY A 100 30.47 -3.21 20.31
CA GLY A 100 29.73 -2.19 21.04
C GLY A 100 28.36 -2.73 21.43
N LEU A 101 28.04 -2.78 22.72
CA LEU A 101 26.69 -3.07 23.21
C LEU A 101 25.91 -1.77 23.29
N ILE A 102 24.80 -1.68 22.58
CA ILE A 102 24.02 -0.45 22.46
C ILE A 102 22.57 -0.70 22.85
N ASP A 103 22.09 0.07 23.83
CA ASP A 103 20.69 0.13 24.22
C ASP A 103 20.04 1.39 23.66
N SER A 104 18.81 1.25 23.19
CA SER A 104 18.03 2.35 22.61
C SER A 104 16.56 2.24 22.98
N LYS A 105 15.96 3.34 23.37
CA LYS A 105 14.55 3.38 23.77
C LYS A 105 13.65 3.55 22.56
N LYS A 106 12.47 2.97 22.64
CA LYS A 106 11.39 3.18 21.66
C LYS A 106 11.20 4.67 21.36
N GLY A 107 11.00 4.98 20.07
CA GLY A 107 10.77 6.35 19.59
C GLY A 107 12.03 7.19 19.41
N THR A 108 13.21 6.65 19.69
CA THR A 108 14.46 7.38 19.43
C THR A 108 14.96 7.14 18.00
N ILE A 109 15.85 8.03 17.55
CA ILE A 109 16.56 7.95 16.27
C ILE A 109 18.05 7.82 16.58
N ARG A 110 18.74 6.91 15.89
CA ARG A 110 20.22 6.86 15.84
C ARG A 110 20.71 6.87 14.41
N ALA A 111 22.03 6.95 14.26
CA ALA A 111 22.74 7.09 13.01
C ALA A 111 22.49 8.44 12.34
N ASN A 112 21.74 8.56 11.23
CA ASN A 112 21.70 9.75 10.38
C ASN A 112 23.11 10.12 9.88
N HIS A 113 23.83 9.10 9.39
CA HIS A 113 25.20 9.22 8.91
C HIS A 113 25.52 8.14 7.86
N TYR A 114 26.71 8.21 7.31
CA TYR A 114 27.29 7.16 6.51
C TYR A 114 28.76 6.93 6.86
N HIS A 115 29.28 5.79 6.46
CA HIS A 115 30.68 5.41 6.62
C HIS A 115 31.35 5.35 5.24
N PRO A 116 32.41 6.14 4.97
CA PRO A 116 33.07 6.11 3.66
C PRO A 116 33.77 4.81 3.33
N GLN A 117 34.30 4.11 4.34
CA GLN A 117 35.17 2.95 4.15
C GLN A 117 34.68 1.69 4.87
N GLN A 118 33.96 1.84 5.97
CA GLN A 118 33.56 0.70 6.81
C GLN A 118 32.21 0.14 6.34
N GLU A 119 32.14 -1.19 6.30
CA GLU A 119 30.88 -1.92 6.37
C GLU A 119 30.46 -2.04 7.82
N GLN A 120 29.31 -1.50 8.21
CA GLN A 120 28.79 -1.61 9.56
C GLN A 120 27.87 -2.81 9.69
N LYS A 121 28.09 -3.64 10.71
CA LYS A 121 27.26 -4.78 11.06
C LYS A 121 26.65 -4.59 12.44
N CYS A 122 25.33 -4.78 12.54
CA CYS A 122 24.59 -4.69 13.80
C CYS A 122 23.75 -5.95 13.98
N LEU A 123 24.06 -6.73 15.03
CA LEU A 123 23.27 -7.90 15.44
C LEU A 123 22.26 -7.47 16.50
N PHE A 124 20.98 -7.59 16.20
CA PHE A 124 19.89 -7.20 17.10
C PHE A 124 19.54 -8.36 18.02
N THR A 125 19.87 -8.22 19.31
CA THR A 125 19.65 -9.25 20.34
C THR A 125 18.31 -9.11 21.04
N LYS A 126 17.66 -7.92 20.92
CA LYS A 126 16.33 -7.64 21.46
C LYS A 126 15.70 -6.47 20.71
N GLY A 127 14.39 -6.52 20.52
CA GLY A 127 13.60 -5.40 20.05
C GLY A 127 13.31 -5.41 18.55
N GLN A 128 13.12 -4.22 17.98
CA GLN A 128 12.77 -4.03 16.56
C GLN A 128 13.01 -2.59 16.15
N ILE A 129 13.52 -2.40 14.94
CA ILE A 129 13.70 -1.09 14.32
C ILE A 129 13.11 -1.03 12.92
N ILE A 130 12.85 0.19 12.43
CA ILE A 130 12.81 0.51 11.01
C ILE A 130 14.17 1.14 10.68
N GLU A 131 14.89 0.53 9.76
CA GLU A 131 16.13 1.07 9.24
C GLU A 131 15.87 1.69 7.87
N ILE A 132 16.36 2.92 7.67
CA ILE A 132 16.17 3.68 6.43
C ILE A 132 17.54 3.88 5.80
N PHE A 133 17.64 3.60 4.50
CA PHE A 133 18.88 3.69 3.74
C PHE A 133 18.75 4.63 2.55
N GLN A 134 19.85 5.25 2.18
CA GLN A 134 19.99 5.99 0.93
C GLN A 134 21.43 5.89 0.41
N ASP A 135 21.59 5.54 -0.85
CA ASP A 135 22.90 5.57 -1.53
C ASP A 135 23.28 7.03 -1.78
N ILE A 136 24.35 7.50 -1.14
CA ILE A 136 24.82 8.89 -1.30
C ILE A 136 25.60 9.12 -2.58
N LEU A 137 26.12 8.06 -3.21
CA LEU A 137 26.83 8.17 -4.49
C LEU A 137 25.88 8.40 -5.66
N ASN A 138 24.60 8.14 -5.46
CA ASN A 138 23.55 8.40 -6.42
C ASN A 138 22.55 9.45 -5.86
N PRO A 139 22.66 10.73 -6.24
CA PRO A 139 21.79 11.80 -5.72
C PRO A 139 20.28 11.55 -5.93
N ASN A 140 19.93 10.71 -6.90
CA ASN A 140 18.54 10.33 -7.20
C ASN A 140 18.13 9.01 -6.55
N SER A 141 18.97 8.44 -5.70
CA SER A 141 18.65 7.21 -4.99
C SER A 141 17.42 7.40 -4.10
N PRO A 142 16.40 6.54 -4.22
CA PRO A 142 15.26 6.60 -3.31
C PRO A 142 15.70 6.18 -1.90
N LYS A 143 15.02 6.73 -0.90
CA LYS A 143 15.08 6.15 0.45
C LYS A 143 14.41 4.77 0.41
N ILE A 144 15.02 3.80 1.09
CA ILE A 144 14.52 2.44 1.23
C ILE A 144 14.34 2.15 2.71
N THR A 145 13.21 1.60 3.11
CA THR A 145 12.97 1.16 4.49
C THR A 145 13.15 -0.35 4.61
N GLN A 146 13.59 -0.78 5.78
CA GLN A 146 13.65 -2.19 6.14
C GLN A 146 13.35 -2.37 7.62
N VAL A 147 12.58 -3.41 7.97
CA VAL A 147 12.38 -3.80 9.36
C VAL A 147 13.50 -4.75 9.74
N VAL A 148 14.09 -4.50 10.91
CA VAL A 148 15.07 -5.40 11.52
C VAL A 148 14.51 -5.86 12.85
N ASN A 149 14.42 -7.16 13.04
CA ASN A 149 13.88 -7.81 14.23
C ASN A 149 14.97 -8.42 15.10
N GLU A 150 14.58 -8.81 16.29
CA GLU A 150 15.40 -9.62 17.17
C GLU A 150 15.89 -10.90 16.45
N GLY A 151 17.17 -11.22 16.59
CA GLY A 151 17.82 -12.35 15.94
C GLY A 151 18.25 -12.09 14.49
N GLU A 152 18.17 -10.85 14.00
CA GLU A 152 18.62 -10.47 12.66
C GLU A 152 19.90 -9.61 12.74
N ILE A 153 20.71 -9.69 11.68
CA ILE A 153 21.89 -8.86 11.50
C ILE A 153 21.66 -7.89 10.34
N SER A 154 21.85 -6.60 10.62
CA SER A 154 21.89 -5.57 9.59
C SER A 154 23.31 -5.32 9.13
N THR A 155 23.54 -5.26 7.83
CA THR A 155 24.84 -4.97 7.22
C THR A 155 24.72 -3.75 6.32
N ILE A 156 25.41 -2.69 6.68
CA ILE A 156 25.38 -1.41 5.97
C ILE A 156 26.70 -1.24 5.24
N LYS A 157 26.62 -1.15 3.90
CA LYS A 157 27.79 -0.99 3.04
C LYS A 157 28.39 0.41 3.14
N PRO A 158 29.68 0.59 2.80
CA PRO A 158 30.28 1.92 2.66
C PRO A 158 29.48 2.83 1.73
N ASN A 159 29.46 4.13 2.05
CA ASN A 159 28.73 5.17 1.30
C ASN A 159 27.21 5.00 1.24
N VAL A 160 26.63 4.16 2.11
CA VAL A 160 25.18 4.09 2.29
C VAL A 160 24.82 4.87 3.57
N ALA A 161 24.11 6.00 3.40
CA ALA A 161 23.53 6.70 4.52
C ALA A 161 22.43 5.85 5.16
N HIS A 162 22.41 5.79 6.49
CA HIS A 162 21.45 5.00 7.21
C HIS A 162 20.94 5.73 8.46
N THR A 163 19.73 5.36 8.84
CA THR A 163 19.06 5.85 10.05
C THR A 163 18.27 4.73 10.69
N MET A 164 18.34 4.63 12.00
CA MET A 164 17.62 3.64 12.80
C MET A 164 16.51 4.33 13.59
N VAL A 165 15.25 3.96 13.32
CA VAL A 165 14.08 4.38 14.09
C VAL A 165 13.64 3.22 14.97
N PHE A 166 13.72 3.39 16.28
CA PHE A 166 13.46 2.32 17.25
C PHE A 166 11.96 2.19 17.52
N THR A 167 11.36 1.10 17.06
CA THR A 167 9.92 0.84 17.24
C THR A 167 9.59 0.15 18.56
N LYS A 168 10.60 -0.47 19.17
CA LYS A 168 10.58 -1.07 20.52
C LYS A 168 11.86 -0.68 21.27
N ASP A 169 11.89 -0.88 22.59
CA ASP A 169 13.14 -0.86 23.32
C ASP A 169 14.06 -1.96 22.77
N THR A 170 15.24 -1.58 22.33
CA THR A 170 16.10 -2.41 21.48
C THR A 170 17.52 -2.45 22.02
N THR A 171 18.09 -3.65 22.08
CA THR A 171 19.50 -3.89 22.37
C THR A 171 20.16 -4.54 21.17
N PHE A 172 21.29 -4.03 20.73
CA PHE A 172 22.03 -4.59 19.61
C PHE A 172 23.55 -4.52 19.83
N LEU A 173 24.25 -5.43 19.17
CA LEU A 173 25.71 -5.46 19.10
C LEU A 173 26.16 -4.76 17.81
N ASN A 174 26.94 -3.71 17.93
CA ASN A 174 27.66 -3.13 16.81
C ASN A 174 29.00 -3.87 16.68
N LEU A 175 29.17 -4.56 15.56
CA LEU A 175 30.33 -5.39 15.29
C LEU A 175 31.34 -4.56 14.49
N VAL A 176 32.45 -4.21 15.12
CA VAL A 176 33.39 -3.22 14.59
C VAL A 176 34.69 -3.89 14.17
N ARG A 177 35.19 -3.49 13.00
CA ARG A 177 36.55 -3.78 12.55
C ARG A 177 37.43 -2.56 12.79
N GLY A 178 38.58 -2.74 13.43
CA GLY A 178 39.54 -1.66 13.73
C GLY A 178 39.15 -0.86 14.98
N GLU A 179 39.87 0.23 15.22
CA GLU A 179 39.61 1.15 16.31
C GLU A 179 38.43 2.08 15.98
N ARG A 180 37.60 2.34 16.98
CA ARG A 180 36.46 3.24 16.81
C ARG A 180 36.90 4.68 16.98
N GLU A 181 37.50 5.23 15.94
CA GLU A 181 37.92 6.63 15.93
C GLU A 181 36.83 7.52 15.36
N HIS A 182 36.36 8.48 16.16
CA HIS A 182 35.35 9.44 15.74
C HIS A 182 35.95 10.71 15.10
N GLU A 183 37.23 10.97 15.33
CA GLU A 183 37.88 12.21 14.96
C GLU A 183 38.88 12.11 13.80
N ASN A 184 39.31 10.89 13.45
CA ASN A 184 40.28 10.67 12.35
C ASN A 184 39.61 9.88 11.22
N TYR A 185 40.12 10.07 9.98
CA TYR A 185 39.68 9.38 8.77
C TYR A 185 40.02 7.88 8.73
N GLY A 186 39.88 7.20 9.88
CA GLY A 186 40.05 5.75 10.00
C GLY A 186 38.91 4.96 9.35
N VAL A 187 39.02 3.64 9.41
CA VAL A 187 38.02 2.71 8.84
C VAL A 187 36.62 2.93 9.44
N THR A 188 36.55 3.37 10.68
CA THR A 188 35.28 3.61 11.41
C THR A 188 34.75 5.04 11.30
N HIS A 189 35.37 5.86 10.47
CA HIS A 189 34.97 7.27 10.32
C HIS A 189 33.52 7.40 9.89
N THR A 190 32.79 8.29 10.57
CA THR A 190 31.38 8.59 10.30
C THR A 190 31.19 10.00 9.82
N ILE A 191 30.46 10.17 8.72
CA ILE A 191 30.07 11.48 8.21
C ILE A 191 28.59 11.70 8.46
N LYS A 192 28.27 12.77 9.18
CA LYS A 192 26.89 13.15 9.50
C LYS A 192 26.09 13.42 8.21
N HIS A 193 24.96 12.78 8.08
CA HIS A 193 24.03 12.96 6.96
C HIS A 193 22.60 12.79 7.48
N VAL A 194 22.00 13.89 7.92
CA VAL A 194 20.63 13.88 8.48
C VAL A 194 19.64 13.86 7.33
N PHE A 195 18.93 12.75 7.14
CA PHE A 195 17.90 12.59 6.11
C PHE A 195 16.59 12.04 6.65
N VAL A 196 16.53 11.72 7.94
CA VAL A 196 15.30 11.38 8.69
C VAL A 196 15.22 12.28 9.92
N ASP A 197 14.19 13.10 10.00
CA ASP A 197 13.91 13.97 11.12
C ASP A 197 12.86 13.37 12.08
N GLU A 198 12.55 14.11 13.15
CA GLU A 198 11.56 13.67 14.13
C GLU A 198 10.15 13.55 13.56
N LYS A 199 9.80 14.41 12.59
CA LYS A 199 8.49 14.36 11.93
C LYS A 199 8.35 13.09 11.11
N GLU A 200 9.39 12.70 10.36
CA GLU A 200 9.39 11.47 9.58
C GLU A 200 9.40 10.24 10.49
N ARG A 201 10.17 10.26 11.60
CA ARG A 201 10.09 9.22 12.64
C ARG A 201 8.66 9.02 13.14
N ASP A 202 8.00 10.10 13.54
CA ASP A 202 6.64 10.02 14.09
C ASP A 202 5.65 9.51 13.05
N LEU A 203 5.83 9.91 11.80
CA LEU A 203 5.05 9.40 10.67
C LEU A 203 5.23 7.88 10.53
N LEU A 204 6.47 7.39 10.50
CA LEU A 204 6.76 5.95 10.39
C LEU A 204 6.23 5.17 11.58
N MET A 205 6.45 5.67 12.80
CA MET A 205 5.96 5.04 14.04
C MET A 205 4.44 4.86 14.06
N ASN A 206 3.70 5.77 13.41
CA ASN A 206 2.25 5.77 13.39
C ASN A 206 1.63 4.98 12.23
N CYS A 207 2.34 4.86 11.08
CA CYS A 207 1.75 4.27 9.90
C CYS A 207 2.34 2.92 9.48
N TYR A 208 3.55 2.55 9.95
CA TYR A 208 4.21 1.31 9.52
C TYR A 208 3.51 0.06 10.08
N LYS A 209 3.41 -0.99 9.27
CA LYS A 209 2.75 -2.26 9.62
C LYS A 209 3.77 -3.39 9.66
N PHE A 210 3.87 -4.03 10.82
CA PHE A 210 4.82 -5.10 11.09
C PHE A 210 4.20 -6.50 10.99
N ASP A 211 2.89 -6.56 10.81
CA ASP A 211 2.10 -7.78 10.74
C ASP A 211 1.15 -7.78 9.54
N CYS A 212 0.77 -8.95 9.13
CA CYS A 212 -0.18 -9.14 8.05
C CYS A 212 -1.59 -8.74 8.46
N ARG A 213 -2.21 -7.81 7.70
CA ARG A 213 -3.59 -7.36 7.93
C ARG A 213 -4.63 -8.48 7.85
N SER A 214 -4.31 -9.52 7.07
CA SER A 214 -5.19 -10.66 6.87
C SER A 214 -5.10 -11.72 7.99
N CYS A 215 -3.88 -12.09 8.43
CA CYS A 215 -3.70 -13.22 9.35
C CYS A 215 -2.88 -12.91 10.60
N GLY A 216 -2.38 -11.69 10.77
CA GLY A 216 -1.55 -11.28 11.92
C GLY A 216 -0.12 -11.85 11.94
N SER A 217 0.30 -12.59 10.90
CA SER A 217 1.66 -13.14 10.83
C SER A 217 2.70 -12.03 10.61
N THR A 218 3.83 -12.14 11.29
CA THR A 218 5.00 -11.27 11.08
C THR A 218 5.92 -11.73 9.94
N LYS A 219 5.62 -12.88 9.30
CA LYS A 219 6.39 -13.41 8.17
C LYS A 219 6.05 -12.63 6.88
N LEU A 220 6.50 -11.39 6.84
CA LEU A 220 6.31 -10.49 5.72
C LEU A 220 7.62 -10.35 4.94
N LYS A 221 7.56 -10.61 3.63
CA LYS A 221 8.68 -10.41 2.71
C LYS A 221 8.36 -9.25 1.78
N ARG A 222 9.22 -8.23 1.74
CA ARG A 222 9.09 -7.12 0.78
C ARG A 222 9.34 -7.63 -0.63
N VAL A 223 8.41 -7.35 -1.54
CA VAL A 223 8.48 -7.79 -2.95
C VAL A 223 8.63 -6.60 -3.92
N VAL A 224 8.18 -5.41 -3.52
CA VAL A 224 8.31 -4.18 -4.32
C VAL A 224 8.57 -3.01 -3.37
N SER A 225 9.51 -2.13 -3.74
CA SER A 225 9.66 -0.81 -3.13
C SER A 225 9.70 0.25 -4.22
N LEU A 226 8.81 1.23 -4.12
CA LEU A 226 8.77 2.41 -4.98
C LEU A 226 9.33 3.65 -4.27
N GLY A 227 10.09 3.44 -3.18
CA GLY A 227 10.64 4.51 -2.36
C GLY A 227 9.56 5.28 -1.62
N TYR A 228 9.83 6.56 -1.36
CA TYR A 228 8.91 7.46 -0.68
C TYR A 228 8.07 8.23 -1.70
N GLN A 229 6.76 8.16 -1.59
CA GLN A 229 5.81 8.80 -2.50
C GLN A 229 4.79 9.65 -1.75
N PRO A 230 4.28 10.73 -2.36
CA PRO A 230 3.14 11.47 -1.83
C PRO A 230 1.84 10.66 -1.98
N LEU A 231 0.80 11.06 -1.24
CA LEU A 231 -0.53 10.51 -1.45
C LEU A 231 -1.09 10.96 -2.80
N ALA A 232 -1.61 10.03 -3.61
CA ALA A 232 -2.04 10.28 -4.99
C ALA A 232 -3.09 11.39 -5.12
N ASN A 233 -4.04 11.46 -4.17
CA ASN A 233 -5.14 12.42 -4.21
C ASN A 233 -4.91 13.66 -3.33
N ASN A 234 -3.72 13.83 -2.73
CA ASN A 234 -3.37 15.00 -1.94
C ASN A 234 -2.75 16.10 -2.82
N LEU A 235 -3.59 16.71 -3.67
CA LEU A 235 -3.16 17.76 -4.59
C LEU A 235 -2.72 19.01 -3.85
N LEU A 236 -1.59 19.60 -4.27
CA LEU A 236 -1.07 20.84 -3.72
C LEU A 236 -1.91 22.04 -4.16
N ASN A 237 -2.20 22.92 -3.22
CA ASN A 237 -2.94 24.16 -3.52
C ASN A 237 -2.03 25.27 -4.07
N LYS A 238 -0.77 25.27 -3.66
CA LYS A 238 0.25 26.26 -4.05
C LYS A 238 1.53 25.57 -4.51
N LYS A 239 2.28 26.22 -5.40
CA LYS A 239 3.53 25.71 -5.97
C LYS A 239 4.59 25.34 -4.92
N ASN A 240 4.62 26.08 -3.82
CA ASN A 240 5.64 25.92 -2.74
C ASN A 240 5.15 25.02 -1.61
N ASP A 241 3.91 24.52 -1.66
CA ASP A 241 3.42 23.56 -0.69
C ASP A 241 4.20 22.24 -0.83
N LYS A 242 4.44 21.56 0.28
CA LYS A 242 5.11 20.25 0.31
C LYS A 242 4.14 19.19 0.79
N ASN A 243 4.14 18.05 0.13
CA ASN A 243 3.44 16.87 0.61
C ASN A 243 4.30 16.10 1.61
N ASP A 244 3.65 15.47 2.59
CA ASP A 244 4.29 14.39 3.35
C ASP A 244 4.54 13.23 2.39
N LEU A 245 5.71 12.61 2.53
CA LEU A 245 6.10 11.44 1.77
C LEU A 245 6.01 10.21 2.68
N TYR A 246 5.50 9.12 2.14
CA TYR A 246 5.34 7.85 2.82
C TYR A 246 6.03 6.74 2.02
N PRO A 247 6.62 5.73 2.69
CA PRO A 247 7.10 4.54 1.99
C PRO A 247 5.97 3.93 1.15
N LEU A 248 6.27 3.60 -0.10
CA LEU A 248 5.33 2.89 -0.98
C LEU A 248 5.95 1.53 -1.32
N GLU A 249 5.68 0.56 -0.48
CA GLU A 249 6.27 -0.77 -0.54
C GLU A 249 5.19 -1.82 -0.40
N VAL A 250 5.33 -2.92 -1.13
CA VAL A 250 4.43 -4.07 -1.04
C VAL A 250 5.14 -5.22 -0.37
N ASN A 251 4.53 -5.75 0.67
CA ASN A 251 4.95 -6.94 1.38
C ASN A 251 4.06 -8.13 1.03
N TYR A 252 4.66 -9.29 0.82
CA TYR A 252 4.00 -10.57 0.68
C TYR A 252 4.02 -11.32 2.01
N CYS A 253 2.90 -11.86 2.43
CA CYS A 253 2.80 -12.70 3.61
C CYS A 253 3.00 -14.17 3.25
N GLU A 254 4.06 -14.78 3.77
CA GLU A 254 4.36 -16.20 3.51
C GLU A 254 3.35 -17.17 4.13
N ASN A 255 2.54 -16.70 5.11
CA ASN A 255 1.56 -17.54 5.79
C ASN A 255 0.20 -17.61 5.05
N CYS A 256 -0.34 -16.47 4.61
CA CYS A 256 -1.68 -16.43 4.00
C CYS A 256 -1.69 -15.94 2.54
N HIS A 257 -0.53 -15.69 1.98
CA HIS A 257 -0.34 -15.25 0.59
C HIS A 257 -0.99 -13.91 0.25
N ASN A 258 -1.32 -13.09 1.27
CA ASN A 258 -1.79 -11.73 1.04
C ASN A 258 -0.62 -10.81 0.68
N CYS A 259 -0.81 -9.94 -0.30
CA CYS A 259 0.08 -8.83 -0.57
C CYS A 259 -0.52 -7.56 0.02
N GLN A 260 0.31 -6.75 0.68
CA GLN A 260 -0.15 -5.54 1.37
C GLN A 260 0.90 -4.45 1.37
N LEU A 261 0.48 -3.18 1.50
CA LEU A 261 1.43 -2.10 1.74
C LEU A 261 2.09 -2.21 3.11
N SER A 262 3.36 -1.81 3.19
CA SER A 262 4.12 -1.71 4.44
C SER A 262 3.60 -0.61 5.37
N VAL A 263 2.83 0.33 4.85
CA VAL A 263 2.26 1.44 5.63
C VAL A 263 0.73 1.47 5.53
N ALA A 264 0.09 2.07 6.54
CA ALA A 264 -1.31 2.46 6.51
C ALA A 264 -1.43 3.92 6.92
N VAL A 265 -1.66 4.78 5.96
CA VAL A 265 -1.97 6.18 6.25
C VAL A 265 -3.38 6.28 6.83
N ASP A 266 -3.61 7.20 7.77
CA ASP A 266 -4.93 7.34 8.41
C ASP A 266 -6.03 7.49 7.37
N ALA A 267 -6.99 6.56 7.40
CA ALA A 267 -8.11 6.53 6.47
C ALA A 267 -8.95 7.81 6.51
N LYS A 268 -9.03 8.51 7.65
CA LYS A 268 -9.71 9.80 7.74
C LYS A 268 -9.00 10.86 6.91
N LYS A 269 -7.66 10.85 6.90
CA LYS A 269 -6.87 11.80 6.10
C LYS A 269 -7.12 11.58 4.60
N MET A 270 -7.32 10.35 4.16
CA MET A 270 -7.49 10.02 2.74
C MET A 270 -8.95 10.07 2.26
N PHE A 271 -9.90 9.61 3.11
CA PHE A 271 -11.27 9.33 2.66
C PHE A 271 -12.35 10.22 3.27
N SER A 272 -12.05 11.20 4.15
CA SER A 272 -13.09 12.09 4.72
C SER A 272 -13.65 13.09 3.71
N ASN A 273 -12.87 13.45 2.71
CA ASN A 273 -13.26 14.26 1.56
C ASN A 273 -12.60 13.68 0.30
N TYR A 274 -13.36 12.98 -0.52
CA TYR A 274 -12.80 12.20 -1.62
C TYR A 274 -13.18 12.84 -2.96
N LEU A 275 -12.17 13.04 -3.81
CA LEU A 275 -12.34 13.82 -5.05
C LEU A 275 -12.98 13.00 -6.18
N TYR A 276 -12.80 11.68 -6.17
CA TYR A 276 -13.28 10.81 -7.23
C TYR A 276 -14.78 10.51 -7.07
N THR A 277 -15.57 10.86 -8.07
CA THR A 277 -17.01 10.57 -8.14
C THR A 277 -17.24 9.43 -9.14
N SER A 278 -17.62 8.26 -8.65
CA SER A 278 -17.70 7.03 -9.47
C SER A 278 -18.74 7.12 -10.59
N SER A 279 -19.84 7.83 -10.39
CA SER A 279 -20.87 7.99 -11.42
C SER A 279 -20.45 8.82 -12.65
N THR A 280 -19.28 9.46 -12.63
CA THR A 280 -18.75 10.17 -13.81
C THR A 280 -18.33 9.19 -14.91
N SER A 281 -17.92 7.99 -14.57
CA SER A 281 -17.55 6.93 -15.52
C SER A 281 -18.79 6.23 -16.10
N LYS A 282 -18.92 6.24 -17.44
CA LYS A 282 -19.97 5.49 -18.12
C LYS A 282 -19.81 3.98 -17.92
N VAL A 283 -18.57 3.49 -17.99
CA VAL A 283 -18.24 2.07 -17.80
C VAL A 283 -18.73 1.59 -16.43
N PHE A 284 -18.45 2.35 -15.36
CA PHE A 284 -18.94 2.00 -14.02
C PHE A 284 -20.47 2.00 -13.92
N ARG A 285 -21.12 3.01 -14.50
CA ARG A 285 -22.59 3.03 -14.49
C ARG A 285 -23.18 1.82 -15.18
N ASP A 286 -22.69 1.50 -16.38
CA ASP A 286 -23.16 0.35 -17.16
C ASP A 286 -22.90 -0.98 -16.44
N HIS A 287 -21.70 -1.11 -15.82
CA HIS A 287 -21.35 -2.25 -15.00
C HIS A 287 -22.35 -2.47 -13.86
N PHE A 288 -22.63 -1.43 -13.05
CA PHE A 288 -23.55 -1.58 -11.92
C PHE A 288 -24.99 -1.80 -12.33
N VAL A 289 -25.43 -1.31 -13.49
CA VAL A 289 -26.74 -1.66 -14.05
C VAL A 289 -26.81 -3.16 -14.35
N ASN A 290 -25.81 -3.70 -15.05
CA ASN A 290 -25.73 -5.11 -15.38
C ASN A 290 -25.62 -5.99 -14.12
N ALA A 291 -24.77 -5.59 -13.18
CA ALA A 291 -24.57 -6.26 -11.90
C ALA A 291 -25.86 -6.31 -11.07
N ALA A 292 -26.59 -5.20 -10.93
CA ALA A 292 -27.85 -5.16 -10.20
C ALA A 292 -28.90 -6.10 -10.80
N ASN A 293 -29.08 -6.08 -12.12
CA ASN A 293 -30.00 -7.01 -12.81
C ASN A 293 -29.62 -8.47 -12.58
N LYS A 294 -28.33 -8.80 -12.68
CA LYS A 294 -27.81 -10.13 -12.41
C LYS A 294 -28.09 -10.56 -10.96
N TYR A 295 -27.75 -9.72 -9.97
CA TYR A 295 -27.91 -10.04 -8.55
C TYR A 295 -29.37 -10.20 -8.16
N VAL A 296 -30.27 -9.34 -8.67
CA VAL A 296 -31.71 -9.45 -8.45
C VAL A 296 -32.23 -10.82 -8.92
N LYS A 297 -31.81 -11.27 -10.10
CA LYS A 297 -32.19 -12.55 -10.68
C LYS A 297 -31.60 -13.75 -9.93
N GLU A 298 -30.27 -13.76 -9.73
CA GLU A 298 -29.55 -14.90 -9.13
C GLU A 298 -29.91 -15.10 -7.67
N LEU A 299 -30.03 -14.01 -6.90
CA LEU A 299 -30.33 -14.05 -5.47
C LEU A 299 -31.84 -13.96 -5.18
N LYS A 300 -32.69 -13.91 -6.21
CA LYS A 300 -34.16 -13.82 -6.11
C LYS A 300 -34.60 -12.67 -5.17
N LEU A 301 -33.97 -11.50 -5.33
CA LEU A 301 -34.26 -10.35 -4.48
C LEU A 301 -35.63 -9.75 -4.78
N SER A 302 -36.34 -9.35 -3.73
CA SER A 302 -37.66 -8.71 -3.82
C SER A 302 -37.55 -7.22 -3.59
N SER A 303 -37.99 -6.39 -4.55
CA SER A 303 -37.96 -4.93 -4.44
C SER A 303 -38.78 -4.39 -3.24
N LYS A 304 -39.77 -5.17 -2.76
CA LYS A 304 -40.61 -4.79 -1.60
C LYS A 304 -40.02 -5.22 -0.26
N LYS A 305 -39.29 -6.35 -0.20
CA LYS A 305 -38.86 -7.00 1.07
C LYS A 305 -37.36 -6.91 1.28
N SER A 306 -36.54 -7.12 0.23
CA SER A 306 -35.10 -7.22 0.38
C SER A 306 -34.48 -5.89 0.79
N TYR A 307 -33.46 -5.97 1.64
CA TYR A 307 -32.66 -4.84 2.08
C TYR A 307 -31.24 -4.96 1.55
N ILE A 308 -30.77 -3.91 0.88
CA ILE A 308 -29.48 -3.88 0.21
C ILE A 308 -28.62 -2.80 0.86
N ILE A 309 -27.39 -3.17 1.22
CA ILE A 309 -26.38 -2.24 1.74
C ILE A 309 -25.22 -2.19 0.77
N ASP A 310 -24.68 -1.00 0.52
CA ASP A 310 -23.45 -0.78 -0.22
C ASP A 310 -22.42 -0.09 0.68
N VAL A 311 -21.28 -0.73 0.88
CA VAL A 311 -20.18 -0.25 1.73
C VAL A 311 -19.14 0.44 0.86
N GLY A 312 -18.78 1.69 1.20
CA GLY A 312 -18.00 2.56 0.35
C GLY A 312 -18.81 3.02 -0.87
N SER A 313 -20.05 3.42 -0.61
CA SER A 313 -21.07 3.62 -1.65
C SER A 313 -20.80 4.80 -2.58
N ASN A 314 -19.76 5.59 -2.33
CA ASN A 314 -19.41 6.78 -3.10
C ASN A 314 -20.65 7.71 -3.25
N ASP A 315 -20.98 8.15 -4.43
CA ASP A 315 -22.16 8.96 -4.75
C ASP A 315 -23.45 8.15 -4.98
N GLY A 316 -23.43 6.85 -4.63
CA GLY A 316 -24.55 5.92 -4.73
C GLY A 316 -24.66 5.22 -6.08
N VAL A 317 -23.61 5.21 -6.89
CA VAL A 317 -23.60 4.65 -8.26
C VAL A 317 -24.06 3.19 -8.31
N ALA A 318 -23.64 2.34 -7.35
CA ALA A 318 -24.02 0.94 -7.30
C ALA A 318 -25.46 0.74 -6.79
N LEU A 319 -25.99 1.65 -5.97
CA LEU A 319 -27.37 1.57 -5.43
C LEU A 319 -28.40 2.17 -6.38
N LYS A 320 -27.99 3.07 -7.28
CA LYS A 320 -28.91 3.73 -8.22
C LYS A 320 -29.68 2.72 -9.09
N PRO A 321 -29.09 1.70 -9.70
CA PRO A 321 -29.80 0.67 -10.46
C PRO A 321 -30.88 -0.07 -9.64
N PHE A 322 -30.59 -0.39 -8.38
CA PHE A 322 -31.61 -1.03 -7.52
C PHE A 322 -32.77 -0.07 -7.24
N LYS A 323 -32.50 1.22 -7.05
CA LYS A 323 -33.55 2.21 -6.90
C LYS A 323 -34.42 2.29 -8.16
N ASP A 324 -33.80 2.27 -9.34
CA ASP A 324 -34.51 2.30 -10.63
C ASP A 324 -35.34 1.01 -10.85
N LEU A 325 -34.93 -0.11 -10.24
CA LEU A 325 -35.70 -1.36 -10.15
C LEU A 325 -36.74 -1.37 -9.00
N ASN A 326 -37.08 -0.19 -8.47
CA ASN A 326 -38.09 0.03 -7.40
C ASN A 326 -37.74 -0.59 -6.04
N PHE A 327 -36.46 -0.86 -5.72
CA PHE A 327 -36.06 -1.23 -4.37
C PHE A 327 -36.13 -0.01 -3.44
N LYS A 328 -36.96 -0.10 -2.41
CA LYS A 328 -37.14 0.98 -1.42
C LYS A 328 -36.19 0.86 -0.24
N ASN A 329 -35.73 -0.32 0.06
CA ASN A 329 -34.87 -0.62 1.19
C ASN A 329 -33.41 -0.71 0.72
N ILE A 330 -32.77 0.44 0.51
CA ILE A 330 -31.37 0.55 0.15
C ILE A 330 -30.65 1.50 1.10
N LEU A 331 -29.37 1.25 1.40
CA LEU A 331 -28.56 2.08 2.27
C LEU A 331 -27.11 2.09 1.78
N GLY A 332 -26.58 3.28 1.51
CA GLY A 332 -25.15 3.49 1.33
C GLY A 332 -24.45 3.75 2.68
N ILE A 333 -23.21 3.32 2.80
CA ILE A 333 -22.30 3.67 3.89
C ILE A 333 -21.08 4.29 3.25
N GLU A 334 -20.84 5.60 3.50
CA GLU A 334 -19.80 6.38 2.82
C GLU A 334 -19.07 7.31 3.79
N PRO A 335 -17.74 7.16 3.98
CA PRO A 335 -16.98 8.02 4.87
C PRO A 335 -16.79 9.44 4.32
N ALA A 336 -16.70 9.61 2.99
CA ALA A 336 -16.50 10.91 2.37
C ALA A 336 -17.78 11.79 2.48
N SER A 337 -17.66 12.87 3.25
CA SER A 337 -18.82 13.73 3.55
C SER A 337 -19.39 14.41 2.31
N ASN A 338 -18.55 14.77 1.35
CA ASN A 338 -18.98 15.36 0.07
C ASN A 338 -19.78 14.37 -0.77
N LEU A 339 -19.34 13.10 -0.86
CA LEU A 339 -19.99 12.06 -1.64
C LEU A 339 -21.28 11.57 -0.96
N ALA A 340 -21.28 11.36 0.34
CA ALA A 340 -22.47 11.01 1.08
C ALA A 340 -23.60 12.08 0.96
N LYS A 341 -23.22 13.37 0.98
CA LYS A 341 -24.16 14.48 0.72
C LYS A 341 -24.71 14.42 -0.72
N LEU A 342 -23.85 14.12 -1.70
CA LEU A 342 -24.26 14.00 -3.12
C LEU A 342 -25.24 12.84 -3.31
N ALA A 343 -24.95 11.66 -2.75
CA ALA A 343 -25.83 10.49 -2.78
C ALA A 343 -27.21 10.80 -2.17
N ASN A 344 -27.23 11.43 -0.98
CA ASN A 344 -28.49 11.84 -0.32
C ASN A 344 -29.26 12.86 -1.13
N LYS A 345 -28.60 13.85 -1.78
CA LYS A 345 -29.23 14.80 -2.72
C LYS A 345 -29.89 14.05 -3.88
N ASN A 346 -29.28 12.98 -4.37
CA ASN A 346 -29.81 12.10 -5.41
C ASN A 346 -30.86 11.10 -4.89
N LYS A 347 -31.36 11.31 -3.66
CA LYS A 347 -32.37 10.47 -2.99
C LYS A 347 -31.90 9.00 -2.82
N ILE A 348 -30.61 8.77 -2.65
CA ILE A 348 -30.03 7.49 -2.24
C ILE A 348 -29.61 7.64 -0.77
N LYS A 349 -30.41 7.05 0.14
CA LYS A 349 -30.14 7.13 1.57
C LYS A 349 -28.72 6.61 1.87
N THR A 350 -27.86 7.49 2.42
CA THR A 350 -26.47 7.17 2.71
C THR A 350 -26.10 7.65 4.11
N PHE A 351 -25.56 6.73 4.90
CA PHE A 351 -24.96 7.00 6.20
C PHE A 351 -23.53 7.52 5.99
N ASN A 352 -23.25 8.72 6.49
CA ASN A 352 -21.90 9.28 6.42
C ASN A 352 -21.04 8.75 7.57
N GLY A 353 -20.09 7.88 7.27
CA GLY A 353 -19.13 7.31 8.22
C GLY A 353 -18.53 5.98 7.73
N PHE A 354 -17.50 5.56 8.43
CA PHE A 354 -16.89 4.24 8.19
C PHE A 354 -17.76 3.11 8.76
N LEU A 355 -17.72 1.94 8.13
CA LEU A 355 -18.29 0.72 8.69
C LEU A 355 -17.37 0.19 9.81
N THR A 356 -17.76 0.45 11.05
CA THR A 356 -17.05 0.05 12.27
C THR A 356 -18.02 -0.54 13.28
N LYS A 357 -17.55 -1.30 14.26
CA LYS A 357 -18.36 -1.84 15.36
C LYS A 357 -19.17 -0.74 16.09
N LYS A 358 -18.58 0.46 16.24
CA LYS A 358 -19.25 1.63 16.81
C LYS A 358 -20.45 2.08 15.96
N ASN A 359 -20.27 2.18 14.66
CA ASN A 359 -21.29 2.68 13.72
C ASN A 359 -22.32 1.59 13.35
N LEU A 360 -21.95 0.32 13.45
CA LEU A 360 -22.83 -0.82 13.22
C LEU A 360 -24.13 -0.74 14.06
N LYS A 361 -24.01 -0.25 15.30
CA LYS A 361 -25.16 -0.09 16.22
C LYS A 361 -26.24 0.87 15.69
N LYS A 362 -25.93 1.71 14.71
CA LYS A 362 -26.88 2.64 14.07
C LYS A 362 -27.67 1.99 12.93
N ILE A 363 -27.25 0.81 12.46
CA ILE A 363 -27.87 0.08 11.35
C ILE A 363 -28.64 -1.10 11.96
N LYS A 364 -29.94 -0.94 12.15
CA LYS A 364 -30.78 -1.91 12.91
C LYS A 364 -31.25 -3.10 12.05
N LYS A 365 -31.29 -2.94 10.72
CA LYS A 365 -31.89 -3.94 9.82
C LYS A 365 -30.81 -4.82 9.19
N LYS A 366 -31.06 -6.13 9.15
CA LYS A 366 -30.19 -7.10 8.48
C LYS A 366 -30.39 -7.03 6.96
N ALA A 367 -29.29 -7.19 6.21
CA ALA A 367 -29.27 -7.08 4.76
C ALA A 367 -29.36 -8.44 4.07
N ASP A 368 -30.12 -8.50 2.98
CA ASP A 368 -30.17 -9.65 2.09
C ASP A 368 -29.03 -9.63 1.09
N LEU A 369 -28.53 -8.43 0.78
CA LEU A 369 -27.35 -8.22 -0.06
C LEU A 369 -26.50 -7.11 0.53
N ILE A 370 -25.21 -7.38 0.65
CA ILE A 370 -24.18 -6.38 0.95
C ILE A 370 -23.20 -6.32 -0.23
N LEU A 371 -23.00 -5.12 -0.77
CA LEU A 371 -22.00 -4.83 -1.77
C LEU A 371 -20.79 -4.17 -1.13
N ALA A 372 -19.61 -4.47 -1.62
CA ALA A 372 -18.34 -3.84 -1.26
C ALA A 372 -17.44 -3.79 -2.49
N SER A 373 -17.78 -2.88 -3.44
CA SER A 373 -17.08 -2.78 -4.73
C SER A 373 -15.94 -1.77 -4.63
N ASN A 374 -14.71 -2.23 -4.89
CA ASN A 374 -13.48 -1.43 -4.87
C ASN A 374 -13.25 -0.69 -3.54
N VAL A 375 -13.65 -1.30 -2.42
CA VAL A 375 -13.49 -0.73 -1.07
C VAL A 375 -12.76 -1.68 -0.12
N PHE A 376 -12.87 -2.99 -0.33
CA PHE A 376 -12.26 -3.97 0.57
C PHE A 376 -10.72 -3.92 0.56
N ALA A 377 -10.13 -3.56 -0.57
CA ALA A 377 -8.69 -3.30 -0.69
C ALA A 377 -8.23 -2.05 0.10
N HIS A 378 -9.13 -1.10 0.37
CA HIS A 378 -8.88 0.17 1.03
C HIS A 378 -9.05 0.13 2.56
N SER A 379 -9.19 -1.04 3.16
CA SER A 379 -9.32 -1.19 4.61
C SER A 379 -8.00 -1.61 5.25
N ASP A 380 -7.55 -0.83 6.24
CA ASP A 380 -6.44 -1.23 7.13
C ASP A 380 -6.93 -2.24 8.18
N ASN A 381 -8.17 -2.10 8.66
CA ASN A 381 -8.79 -3.03 9.61
C ASN A 381 -9.76 -3.97 8.91
N LEU A 382 -9.22 -4.90 8.13
CA LEU A 382 -9.97 -5.87 7.33
C LEU A 382 -10.92 -6.72 8.17
N LYS A 383 -10.44 -7.21 9.32
CA LYS A 383 -11.19 -8.10 10.19
C LYS A 383 -12.43 -7.41 10.74
N GLU A 384 -12.30 -6.20 11.27
CA GLU A 384 -13.45 -5.43 11.77
C GLU A 384 -14.47 -5.16 10.67
N MET A 385 -14.00 -4.75 9.49
CA MET A 385 -14.87 -4.48 8.34
C MET A 385 -15.65 -5.73 7.93
N ALA A 386 -14.97 -6.88 7.78
CA ALA A 386 -15.61 -8.14 7.41
C ALA A 386 -16.58 -8.64 8.49
N GLU A 387 -16.19 -8.60 9.77
CA GLU A 387 -17.08 -8.93 10.89
C GLU A 387 -18.33 -8.05 10.91
N CYS A 388 -18.17 -6.75 10.64
CA CYS A 388 -19.31 -5.83 10.54
C CYS A 388 -20.22 -6.19 9.37
N MET A 389 -19.69 -6.53 8.20
CA MET A 389 -20.50 -6.99 7.06
C MET A 389 -21.24 -8.31 7.38
N ILE A 390 -20.55 -9.30 7.94
CA ILE A 390 -21.16 -10.58 8.35
C ILE A 390 -22.26 -10.33 9.39
N ASN A 391 -22.01 -9.48 10.37
CA ASN A 391 -23.00 -9.12 11.38
C ASN A 391 -24.22 -8.37 10.80
N LEU A 392 -24.12 -7.74 9.66
CA LEU A 392 -25.24 -7.08 8.99
C LEU A 392 -26.07 -8.02 8.12
N LEU A 393 -25.59 -9.23 7.82
CA LEU A 393 -26.32 -10.17 6.98
C LEU A 393 -27.58 -10.72 7.66
N SER A 394 -28.62 -10.90 6.87
CA SER A 394 -29.73 -11.80 7.19
C SER A 394 -29.28 -13.27 7.07
N PRO A 395 -30.01 -14.25 7.64
CA PRO A 395 -29.59 -15.65 7.62
C PRO A 395 -29.36 -16.25 6.22
N LYS A 396 -29.96 -15.67 5.19
CA LYS A 396 -29.83 -16.06 3.78
C LYS A 396 -29.15 -14.97 2.95
N GLY A 397 -28.56 -13.97 3.61
CA GLY A 397 -27.93 -12.85 2.95
C GLY A 397 -26.60 -13.22 2.27
N THR A 398 -26.23 -12.43 1.29
CA THR A 398 -25.00 -12.61 0.52
C THR A 398 -24.16 -11.34 0.57
N ILE A 399 -22.85 -11.49 0.72
CA ILE A 399 -21.87 -10.42 0.52
C ILE A 399 -21.25 -10.60 -0.86
N ILE A 400 -21.20 -9.52 -1.62
CA ILE A 400 -20.49 -9.46 -2.90
C ILE A 400 -19.37 -8.45 -2.77
N ILE A 401 -18.14 -8.91 -2.93
CA ILE A 401 -16.93 -8.10 -2.89
C ILE A 401 -16.33 -8.05 -4.28
N GLU A 402 -16.07 -6.85 -4.76
CA GLU A 402 -15.35 -6.60 -6.00
C GLU A 402 -14.03 -5.93 -5.66
N VAL A 403 -12.93 -6.52 -6.10
CA VAL A 403 -11.57 -6.04 -5.83
C VAL A 403 -10.69 -6.25 -7.05
N GLN A 404 -9.64 -5.46 -7.16
CA GLN A 404 -8.60 -5.71 -8.14
C GLN A 404 -7.93 -7.05 -7.87
N TYR A 405 -7.73 -7.83 -8.93
CA TYR A 405 -7.14 -9.15 -8.83
C TYR A 405 -5.63 -9.07 -9.03
N LEU A 406 -4.86 -9.41 -8.00
CA LEU A 406 -3.40 -9.35 -8.01
C LEU A 406 -2.77 -10.01 -9.23
N MET A 407 -3.29 -11.18 -9.67
CA MET A 407 -2.74 -11.89 -10.82
C MET A 407 -2.90 -11.11 -12.12
N ASN A 408 -3.97 -10.30 -12.27
CA ASN A 408 -4.13 -9.43 -13.42
C ASN A 408 -3.09 -8.28 -13.33
N THR A 409 -2.93 -7.66 -12.17
CA THR A 409 -1.90 -6.62 -11.95
C THR A 409 -0.51 -7.11 -12.35
N LEU A 410 -0.15 -8.34 -11.97
CA LEU A 410 1.14 -8.93 -12.33
C LEU A 410 1.24 -9.28 -13.82
N LYS A 411 0.17 -9.82 -14.42
CA LYS A 411 0.14 -10.23 -15.82
C LYS A 411 0.15 -9.03 -16.77
N ASP A 412 -0.66 -8.03 -16.45
CA ASP A 412 -0.89 -6.86 -17.30
C ASP A 412 0.06 -5.70 -16.95
N LEU A 413 0.93 -5.90 -15.93
CA LEU A 413 1.93 -4.95 -15.44
C LEU A 413 1.33 -3.58 -15.06
N THR A 414 0.13 -3.58 -14.50
CA THR A 414 -0.58 -2.37 -14.07
C THR A 414 -0.06 -1.87 -12.72
N PHE A 415 1.20 -1.42 -12.67
CA PHE A 415 1.87 -0.95 -11.46
C PHE A 415 1.29 0.36 -10.90
N ASP A 416 0.57 1.12 -11.69
CA ASP A 416 -0.19 2.30 -11.28
C ASP A 416 -1.28 1.97 -10.24
N ASN A 417 -1.63 0.70 -10.09
CA ASN A 417 -2.47 0.22 -9.00
C ASN A 417 -1.77 0.21 -7.63
N ILE A 418 -0.43 0.42 -7.60
CA ILE A 418 0.32 0.49 -6.34
C ILE A 418 0.36 1.95 -5.88
N TYR A 419 -0.52 2.29 -4.94
CA TYR A 419 -0.57 3.59 -4.28
C TYR A 419 -1.21 3.46 -2.89
N HIS A 420 -1.08 4.48 -2.06
CA HIS A 420 -1.35 4.39 -0.61
C HIS A 420 -2.80 4.08 -0.22
N GLU A 421 -3.76 4.24 -1.13
CA GLU A 421 -5.16 3.90 -0.85
C GLU A 421 -5.44 2.41 -0.97
N HIS A 422 -4.63 1.65 -1.75
CA HIS A 422 -4.74 0.21 -1.89
C HIS A 422 -3.88 -0.51 -0.84
N TYR A 423 -4.38 -0.64 0.38
CA TYR A 423 -3.63 -1.31 1.44
C TYR A 423 -3.39 -2.80 1.18
N ASN A 424 -4.25 -3.45 0.39
CA ASN A 424 -4.22 -4.89 0.13
C ASN A 424 -4.39 -5.21 -1.35
N TYR A 425 -3.66 -6.21 -1.82
CA TYR A 425 -3.68 -6.72 -3.19
C TYR A 425 -4.10 -8.18 -3.14
N TRP A 426 -5.31 -8.46 -3.59
CA TRP A 426 -5.96 -9.73 -3.36
C TRP A 426 -5.74 -10.75 -4.48
N SER A 427 -5.38 -11.98 -4.08
CA SER A 427 -5.60 -13.18 -4.89
C SER A 427 -6.81 -13.94 -4.36
N LEU A 428 -7.36 -14.85 -5.16
CA LEU A 428 -8.46 -15.70 -4.68
C LEU A 428 -8.00 -16.58 -3.50
N THR A 429 -6.76 -17.07 -3.53
CA THR A 429 -6.15 -17.84 -2.44
C THR A 429 -6.15 -17.05 -1.14
N SER A 430 -5.67 -15.81 -1.16
CA SER A 430 -5.60 -14.97 0.04
C SER A 430 -7.00 -14.57 0.55
N LEU A 431 -7.98 -14.34 -0.34
CA LEU A 431 -9.36 -14.09 0.05
C LEU A 431 -10.02 -15.31 0.71
N ILE A 432 -9.84 -16.51 0.15
CA ILE A 432 -10.35 -17.75 0.73
C ILE A 432 -9.74 -17.96 2.12
N TYR A 433 -8.44 -17.79 2.26
CA TYR A 433 -7.76 -17.89 3.55
C TYR A 433 -8.34 -16.91 4.57
N PHE A 434 -8.52 -15.65 4.18
CA PHE A 434 -9.06 -14.60 5.05
C PHE A 434 -10.48 -14.93 5.53
N PHE A 435 -11.39 -15.26 4.61
CA PHE A 435 -12.80 -15.50 4.98
C PHE A 435 -13.00 -16.81 5.75
N ASN A 436 -12.15 -17.84 5.52
CA ASN A 436 -12.19 -19.07 6.31
C ASN A 436 -11.90 -18.81 7.81
N GLN A 437 -11.04 -17.81 8.14
CA GLN A 437 -10.81 -17.42 9.54
C GLN A 437 -12.04 -16.81 10.21
N LEU A 438 -13.01 -16.36 9.44
CA LEU A 438 -14.27 -15.75 9.89
C LEU A 438 -15.47 -16.70 9.73
N GLU A 439 -15.22 -17.99 9.53
CA GLU A 439 -16.25 -19.02 9.29
C GLU A 439 -17.17 -18.70 8.10
N ALA A 440 -16.69 -17.88 7.17
CA ALA A 440 -17.40 -17.50 5.96
C ALA A 440 -16.82 -18.21 4.74
N LYS A 441 -17.71 -18.65 3.83
CA LYS A 441 -17.32 -19.39 2.62
C LYS A 441 -17.48 -18.52 1.37
N ILE A 442 -16.42 -18.46 0.54
CA ILE A 442 -16.54 -17.97 -0.82
C ILE A 442 -17.12 -19.10 -1.65
N PHE A 443 -18.33 -18.94 -2.18
CA PHE A 443 -19.01 -19.95 -2.96
C PHE A 443 -19.03 -19.67 -4.47
N LYS A 444 -18.67 -18.44 -4.86
CA LYS A 444 -18.60 -18.01 -6.26
C LYS A 444 -17.51 -16.96 -6.44
N ALA A 445 -16.73 -17.06 -7.48
CA ALA A 445 -15.77 -16.06 -7.91
C ALA A 445 -15.85 -15.91 -9.44
N GLU A 446 -15.87 -14.67 -9.91
CA GLU A 446 -15.97 -14.36 -11.34
C GLU A 446 -15.04 -13.21 -11.67
N LYS A 447 -14.49 -13.21 -12.88
CA LYS A 447 -13.77 -12.06 -13.42
C LYS A 447 -14.80 -11.07 -13.99
N VAL A 448 -14.60 -9.79 -13.70
CA VAL A 448 -15.37 -8.68 -14.31
C VAL A 448 -14.38 -7.72 -14.99
N ASP A 449 -14.76 -7.24 -16.17
CA ASP A 449 -13.91 -6.40 -17.01
C ASP A 449 -14.33 -4.93 -16.84
N THR A 450 -14.03 -4.36 -15.64
CA THR A 450 -14.40 -2.98 -15.30
C THR A 450 -13.21 -2.02 -15.19
N HIS A 451 -11.99 -2.54 -15.28
CA HIS A 451 -10.74 -1.77 -15.15
C HIS A 451 -9.78 -2.07 -16.28
#